data_a13cdf608b419494c436499c28d2625a
#
_entry.id   a13cdf608b419494c436499c28d2625a
#
_cell.length_a   1.000
_cell.length_b   1.000
_cell.length_c   1.000
_cell.angle_alpha   90.00
_cell.angle_beta   90.00
_cell.angle_gamma   90.00
#
_symmetry.space_group_name_H-M   'P 1'
#
loop_
_entity.id
_entity.type
_entity.pdbx_description
1 polymer ?
#
loop_
_entity_poly.entity_id
_entity_poly.type
_entity_poly.pdbx_seq_one_letter_code
_entity_poly.pdbx_strand_id
1 'polypeptide(L)' 'MEAQKMEIIEKIEAKGLTVEEVAKAIEFDPIVLSLYLAKDAYPVPKRILDKITSTVLN' A
#
# COMPACT_ATOMS: atom_id res chain seq x y z
N MET A 1 12.69 -3.86 -4.82
CA MET A 1 12.90 -2.61 -5.52
C MET A 1 11.81 -1.62 -5.23
N GLU A 2 12.19 -0.36 -5.15
CA GLU A 2 11.28 0.70 -4.74
C GLU A 2 10.23 1.03 -5.80
N ALA A 3 10.48 0.65 -7.04
CA ALA A 3 9.59 1.01 -8.14
C ALA A 3 8.16 0.51 -7.96
N GLN A 4 8.00 -0.71 -7.48
CA GLN A 4 6.66 -1.27 -7.27
C GLN A 4 5.93 -0.53 -6.16
N LYS A 5 6.64 -0.18 -5.10
CA LYS A 5 6.06 0.56 -3.98
C LYS A 5 5.56 1.93 -4.44
N MET A 6 6.38 2.64 -5.18
CA MET A 6 5.99 3.97 -5.66
C MET A 6 4.80 3.90 -6.61
N GLU A 7 4.79 2.91 -7.47
CA GLU A 7 3.70 2.72 -8.42
C GLU A 7 2.38 2.46 -7.69
N ILE A 8 2.43 1.63 -6.65
CA ILE A 8 1.24 1.32 -5.87
C ILE A 8 0.73 2.54 -5.12
N ILE A 9 1.65 3.33 -4.53
CA ILE A 9 1.27 4.56 -3.84
C ILE A 9 0.58 5.52 -4.79
N GLU A 10 1.12 5.68 -5.99
CA GLU A 10 0.53 6.57 -6.99
C GLU A 10 -0.87 6.09 -7.39
N LYS A 11 -1.05 4.80 -7.55
CA LYS A 11 -2.36 4.26 -7.92
C LYS A 11 -3.39 4.43 -6.81
N ILE A 12 -2.96 4.27 -5.56
CA ILE A 12 -3.84 4.49 -4.42
C ILE A 12 -4.30 5.95 -4.40
N GLU A 13 -3.37 6.88 -4.60
CA GLU A 13 -3.69 8.30 -4.63
C GLU A 13 -4.62 8.63 -5.80
N ALA A 14 -4.38 8.02 -6.95
CA ALA A 14 -5.20 8.26 -8.13
C ALA A 14 -6.64 7.79 -7.91
N LYS A 15 -6.84 6.76 -7.11
CA LYS A 15 -8.17 6.28 -6.78
C LYS A 15 -8.83 7.05 -5.64
N GLY A 16 -8.11 7.97 -5.02
CA GLY A 16 -8.63 8.74 -3.90
C GLY A 16 -8.78 7.93 -2.63
N LEU A 17 -8.00 6.88 -2.49
CA LEU A 17 -8.07 6.01 -1.32
C LEU A 17 -7.12 6.48 -0.23
N THR A 18 -7.49 6.23 1.02
CA THR A 18 -6.62 6.50 2.15
C THR A 18 -5.92 5.21 2.57
N VAL A 19 -4.84 5.36 3.34
CA VAL A 19 -4.13 4.20 3.87
C VAL A 19 -5.07 3.36 4.74
N GLU A 20 -5.94 4.01 5.50
CA GLU A 20 -6.88 3.28 6.34
C GLU A 20 -7.83 2.42 5.52
N GLU A 21 -8.30 2.95 4.41
CA GLU A 21 -9.18 2.19 3.53
C GLU A 21 -8.47 0.98 2.92
N VAL A 22 -7.21 1.19 2.51
CA VAL A 22 -6.42 0.10 1.95
C VAL A 22 -6.16 -0.97 3.01
N ALA A 23 -5.76 -0.55 4.21
CA ALA A 23 -5.48 -1.48 5.30
C ALA A 23 -6.71 -2.30 5.64
N LYS A 24 -7.87 -1.66 5.68
CA LYS A 24 -9.10 -2.37 5.96
C LYS A 24 -9.41 -3.41 4.89
N ALA A 25 -9.18 -3.06 3.63
CA ALA A 25 -9.45 -3.96 2.53
C ALA A 25 -8.57 -5.21 2.55
N ILE A 26 -7.31 -5.07 2.99
CA ILE A 26 -6.40 -6.21 3.07
C ILE A 26 -6.31 -6.79 4.47
N GLU A 27 -7.17 -6.32 5.39
CA GLU A 27 -7.21 -6.79 6.78
C GLU A 27 -5.86 -6.64 7.48
N PHE A 28 -5.29 -5.46 7.36
CA PHE A 28 -3.99 -5.15 7.90
C PHE A 28 -4.07 -3.97 8.85
N ASP A 29 -3.11 -3.86 9.78
CA ASP A 29 -3.07 -2.75 10.73
C ASP A 29 -2.79 -1.44 9.98
N PRO A 30 -3.68 -0.45 10.06
CA PRO A 30 -3.48 0.80 9.32
C PRO A 30 -2.26 1.59 9.78
N ILE A 31 -1.89 1.50 11.05
CA ILE A 31 -0.71 2.21 11.55
C ILE A 31 0.54 1.60 10.94
N VAL A 32 0.64 0.27 10.94
CA VAL A 32 1.78 -0.41 10.35
C VAL A 32 1.83 -0.17 8.85
N LEU A 33 0.68 -0.22 8.19
CA LEU A 33 0.64 0.01 6.75
C LEU A 33 1.05 1.44 6.40
N SER A 34 0.66 2.41 7.22
CA SER A 34 1.06 3.80 6.96
C SER A 34 2.57 3.97 7.03
N LEU A 35 3.23 3.23 7.92
CA LEU A 35 4.69 3.25 8.00
C LEU A 35 5.30 2.60 6.76
N TYR A 36 4.74 1.49 6.30
CA TYR A 36 5.24 0.82 5.11
C TYR A 36 5.09 1.69 3.86
N LEU A 37 4.00 2.42 3.75
CA LEU A 37 3.72 3.20 2.54
C LEU A 37 4.30 4.62 2.58
N ALA A 38 4.93 5.00 3.67
CA ALA A 38 5.64 6.28 3.73
C ALA A 38 6.80 6.24 2.75
N LYS A 39 6.99 7.33 2.00
CA LYS A 39 7.92 7.35 0.88
C LYS A 39 9.37 7.06 1.27
N ASP A 40 9.78 7.53 2.42
CA ASP A 40 11.16 7.37 2.87
C ASP A 40 11.29 6.42 4.04
N ALA A 41 10.35 5.51 4.18
CA ALA A 41 10.34 4.60 5.31
C ALA A 41 10.83 3.21 4.91
N TYR A 42 10.30 2.21 5.56
CA TYR A 42 10.76 0.83 5.40
C TYR A 42 10.38 0.25 4.05
N PRO A 43 11.19 -0.67 3.53
CA PRO A 43 10.78 -1.41 2.34
C PRO A 43 9.54 -2.25 2.66
N VAL A 44 8.59 -2.25 1.73
CA VAL A 44 7.35 -2.99 1.91
C VAL A 44 7.55 -4.43 1.46
N PRO A 45 7.18 -5.42 2.28
CA PRO A 45 7.28 -6.82 1.83
C PRO A 45 6.47 -7.02 0.56
N LYS A 46 7.04 -7.79 -0.37
CA LYS A 46 6.38 -8.03 -1.63
C LYS A 46 4.98 -8.63 -1.43
N ARG A 47 4.84 -9.48 -0.43
CA ARG A 47 3.56 -10.09 -0.10
C ARG A 47 2.47 -9.05 0.15
N ILE A 48 2.83 -7.97 0.84
CA ILE A 48 1.89 -6.88 1.12
C ILE A 48 1.56 -6.13 -0.16
N LEU A 49 2.57 -5.83 -0.97
CA LEU A 49 2.35 -5.14 -2.23
C LEU A 49 1.44 -5.96 -3.15
N ASP A 50 1.67 -7.25 -3.23
CA ASP A 50 0.85 -8.13 -4.05
C ASP A 50 -0.59 -8.17 -3.56
N LYS A 51 -0.77 -8.18 -2.25
CA LYS A 51 -2.11 -8.21 -1.69
C LYS A 51 -2.87 -6.93 -1.99
N ILE A 52 -2.20 -5.79 -1.89
CA ILE A 52 -2.81 -4.52 -2.24
C ILE A 52 -3.21 -4.52 -3.71
N THR A 53 -2.31 -4.95 -4.56
CA THR A 53 -2.56 -4.97 -6.00
C THR A 53 -3.76 -5.85 -6.34
N SER A 54 -3.83 -7.04 -5.78
CA SER A 54 -4.90 -7.97 -6.12
C SER A 54 -6.23 -7.62 -5.47
N THR A 55 -6.21 -6.90 -4.35
CA THR A 55 -7.44 -6.61 -3.60
C THR A 55 -7.98 -5.22 -3.91
N VAL A 56 -7.11 -4.23 -3.95
CA VAL A 56 -7.51 -2.82 -4.04
C VAL A 56 -7.37 -2.28 -5.45
N LEU A 57 -6.28 -2.61 -6.13
CA LEU A 57 -5.93 -2.02 -7.42
C LEU A 57 -6.35 -2.86 -8.60
N ASN A 58 -6.87 -4.02 -8.34
CA ASN A 58 -7.27 -4.92 -9.42
C ASN A 58 -8.66 -4.57 -9.94
#